data_f0645c09dfc1a110775854ccac75f9d6
#
_entry.id   f0645c09dfc1a110775854ccac75f9d6
#
_cell.length_a   1.000
_cell.length_b   1.000
_cell.length_c   1.000
_cell.angle_alpha   90.00
_cell.angle_beta   90.00
_cell.angle_gamma   90.00
#
_symmetry.space_group_name_H-M   'P 1'
#
loop_
_entity.id
_entity.type
_entity.pdbx_description
1 polymer ?
#
loop_
_entity_poly.entity_id
_entity_poly.type
_entity_poly.pdbx_seq_one_letter_code
_entity_poly.pdbx_strand_id
1 'polypeptide(L)'
;MLRGIDHIVIVVNDLEIAIADYGALGFTVVRGGRHPGLGTHNALIAFADGAYLELIAFIPPVAPTPHWWHSTLADGGGLADFCAVSDDMDAEVEAFRHAGAAIGAPFEMSRERPDGYRLVWTLAVTEDARRGITPFFIRDHTPRDERVPRDERVPRARTHRNGAAGARVLALAIGETEFDAARRIYEVALGRTGETVERADLGGAGVRFMIGPHELQLLAPTDPAGAIARRLRTRGGSPIELTLRTAGGWRGMLDAAGTHGARIVMA
;
A
#
# COMPACT_ATOMS: atom_id res chain seq x y z
N MET A 1 12.78 9.08 11.57
CA MET A 1 11.99 9.87 10.58
C MET A 1 11.54 8.95 9.45
N LEU A 2 10.29 9.09 8.98
CA LEU A 2 9.79 8.31 7.85
C LEU A 2 10.61 8.58 6.57
N ARG A 3 11.05 7.52 5.91
CA ARG A 3 11.90 7.59 4.70
C ARG A 3 11.12 7.39 3.41
N GLY A 4 9.89 6.88 3.49
CA GLY A 4 9.04 6.65 2.34
C GLY A 4 7.97 5.60 2.59
N ILE A 5 7.23 5.30 1.55
CA ILE A 5 6.37 4.13 1.49
C ILE A 5 7.24 2.90 1.21
N ASP A 6 7.12 1.87 2.04
CA ASP A 6 7.77 0.59 1.83
C ASP A 6 7.03 -0.22 0.75
N HIS A 7 5.73 -0.38 0.99
CA HIS A 7 4.87 -1.07 0.03
C HIS A 7 3.40 -0.69 0.20
N ILE A 8 2.64 -0.95 -0.84
CA ILE A 8 1.20 -0.78 -0.88
C ILE A 8 0.56 -2.16 -1.05
N VAL A 9 -0.43 -2.46 -0.22
CA VAL A 9 -1.13 -3.74 -0.20
C VAL A 9 -2.34 -3.70 -1.12
N ILE A 10 -2.42 -4.68 -2.01
CA ILE A 10 -3.58 -4.94 -2.87
C ILE A 10 -4.09 -6.34 -2.54
N VAL A 11 -5.30 -6.41 -1.99
CA VAL A 11 -5.97 -7.69 -1.72
C VAL A 11 -6.59 -8.19 -3.02
N VAL A 12 -6.34 -9.46 -3.34
CA VAL A 12 -6.84 -10.12 -4.54
C VAL A 12 -7.55 -11.43 -4.19
N ASN A 13 -8.53 -11.84 -5.00
CA ASN A 13 -9.29 -13.07 -4.76
C ASN A 13 -8.46 -14.33 -5.05
N ASP A 14 -7.66 -14.28 -6.11
CA ASP A 14 -6.81 -15.38 -6.56
C ASP A 14 -5.43 -14.83 -6.94
N LEU A 15 -4.39 -15.35 -6.28
CA LEU A 15 -3.03 -14.86 -6.49
C LEU A 15 -2.48 -15.23 -7.86
N GLU A 16 -2.83 -16.41 -8.39
CA GLU A 16 -2.33 -16.88 -9.68
C GLU A 16 -2.93 -16.07 -10.84
N ILE A 17 -4.22 -15.78 -10.75
CA ILE A 17 -4.91 -14.91 -11.71
C ILE A 17 -4.32 -13.50 -11.63
N ALA A 18 -4.12 -12.97 -10.42
CA ALA A 18 -3.52 -11.65 -10.25
C ALA A 18 -2.09 -11.57 -10.81
N ILE A 19 -1.25 -12.59 -10.60
CA ILE A 19 0.09 -12.64 -11.19
C ILE A 19 0.02 -12.58 -12.73
N ALA A 20 -0.90 -13.32 -13.34
CA ALA A 20 -1.07 -13.32 -14.79
C ALA A 20 -1.58 -11.96 -15.31
N ASP A 21 -2.57 -11.38 -14.66
CA ASP A 21 -3.19 -10.11 -15.07
C ASP A 21 -2.23 -8.92 -14.93
N TYR A 22 -1.53 -8.81 -13.79
CA TYR A 22 -0.49 -7.78 -13.63
C TYR A 22 0.68 -7.98 -14.60
N GLY A 23 1.02 -9.24 -14.90
CA GLY A 23 1.98 -9.58 -15.96
C GLY A 23 1.51 -9.11 -17.35
N ALA A 24 0.23 -9.29 -17.68
CA ALA A 24 -0.37 -8.81 -18.92
C ALA A 24 -0.41 -7.28 -18.99
N LEU A 25 -0.60 -6.58 -17.85
CA LEU A 25 -0.47 -5.13 -17.74
C LEU A 25 0.98 -4.64 -17.90
N GLY A 26 1.95 -5.53 -18.02
CA GLY A 26 3.37 -5.23 -18.30
C GLY A 26 4.25 -5.14 -17.07
N PHE A 27 3.76 -5.50 -15.89
CA PHE A 27 4.58 -5.57 -14.67
C PHE A 27 5.36 -6.88 -14.59
N THR A 28 6.52 -6.83 -13.94
CA THR A 28 7.23 -8.04 -13.50
C THR A 28 6.72 -8.41 -12.12
N VAL A 29 6.08 -9.57 -12.04
CA VAL A 29 5.51 -10.07 -10.79
C VAL A 29 6.34 -11.25 -10.29
N VAL A 30 6.77 -11.19 -9.04
CA VAL A 30 7.59 -12.23 -8.41
C VAL A 30 6.82 -12.85 -7.25
N ARG A 31 6.80 -14.18 -7.17
CA ARG A 31 6.19 -14.87 -6.05
C ARG A 31 6.93 -14.55 -4.75
N GLY A 32 6.23 -14.05 -3.76
CA GLY A 32 6.79 -13.69 -2.47
C GLY A 32 6.90 -14.88 -1.51
N GLY A 33 5.79 -15.53 -1.22
CA GLY A 33 5.73 -16.69 -0.34
C GLY A 33 4.48 -16.73 0.54
N ARG A 34 4.55 -17.55 1.59
CA ARG A 34 3.46 -17.76 2.56
C ARG A 34 3.75 -17.03 3.86
N HIS A 35 2.70 -16.52 4.51
CA HIS A 35 2.77 -15.95 5.85
C HIS A 35 2.26 -17.00 6.85
N PRO A 36 3.17 -17.67 7.58
CA PRO A 36 2.77 -18.65 8.60
C PRO A 36 1.86 -18.00 9.65
N GLY A 37 0.78 -18.69 9.98
CA GLY A 37 -0.18 -18.23 10.99
C GLY A 37 -1.24 -17.24 10.52
N LEU A 38 -1.06 -16.55 9.35
CA LEU A 38 -2.05 -15.63 8.80
C LEU A 38 -2.94 -16.24 7.71
N GLY A 39 -2.57 -17.41 7.18
CA GLY A 39 -3.32 -18.03 6.09
C GLY A 39 -3.30 -17.24 4.79
N THR A 40 -2.26 -16.44 4.56
CA THR A 40 -2.09 -15.63 3.36
C THR A 40 -0.81 -15.97 2.61
N HIS A 41 -0.79 -15.66 1.32
CA HIS A 41 0.38 -15.71 0.46
C HIS A 41 0.41 -14.49 -0.45
N ASN A 42 1.59 -14.16 -0.97
CA ASN A 42 1.76 -12.93 -1.73
C ASN A 42 2.61 -13.08 -2.99
N ALA A 43 2.50 -12.07 -3.85
CA ALA A 43 3.43 -11.80 -4.93
C ALA A 43 3.80 -10.31 -4.92
N LEU A 44 4.99 -9.98 -5.42
CA LEU A 44 5.60 -8.66 -5.30
C LEU A 44 5.83 -8.05 -6.68
N ILE A 45 5.60 -6.74 -6.80
CA ILE A 45 5.95 -5.92 -7.95
C ILE A 45 6.86 -4.81 -7.47
N ALA A 46 8.15 -4.96 -7.65
CA ALA A 46 9.16 -4.03 -7.16
C ALA A 46 9.34 -2.82 -8.08
N PHE A 47 9.64 -1.66 -7.50
CA PHE A 47 9.89 -0.41 -8.22
C PHE A 47 11.32 0.10 -8.03
N ALA A 48 11.73 1.01 -8.94
CA ALA A 48 13.08 1.54 -8.98
C ALA A 48 13.48 2.37 -7.74
N ASP A 49 12.51 2.92 -7.01
CA ASP A 49 12.70 3.66 -5.75
C ASP A 49 12.80 2.75 -4.52
N GLY A 50 12.67 1.44 -4.72
CA GLY A 50 12.70 0.45 -3.66
C GLY A 50 11.36 0.20 -2.96
N ALA A 51 10.30 0.92 -3.34
CA ALA A 51 8.94 0.57 -2.97
C ALA A 51 8.44 -0.63 -3.80
N TYR A 52 7.35 -1.27 -3.36
CA TYR A 52 6.74 -2.34 -4.13
C TYR A 52 5.22 -2.43 -3.90
N LEU A 53 4.50 -3.10 -4.81
CA LEU A 53 3.15 -3.56 -4.54
C LEU A 53 3.21 -4.97 -3.97
N GLU A 54 2.40 -5.22 -2.96
CA GLU A 54 2.15 -6.54 -2.42
C GLU A 54 0.76 -7.00 -2.86
N LEU A 55 0.72 -7.93 -3.81
CA LEU A 55 -0.51 -8.65 -4.15
C LEU A 55 -0.69 -9.76 -3.12
N ILE A 56 -1.76 -9.69 -2.33
CA ILE A 56 -2.00 -10.65 -1.25
C ILE A 56 -3.33 -11.36 -1.42
N ALA A 57 -3.32 -12.68 -1.27
CA ALA A 57 -4.52 -13.52 -1.29
C ALA A 57 -4.57 -14.42 -0.06
N PHE A 58 -5.78 -14.85 0.30
CA PHE A 58 -6.00 -15.84 1.35
C PHE A 58 -5.88 -17.25 0.78
N ILE A 59 -5.24 -18.14 1.54
CA ILE A 59 -5.07 -19.56 1.17
C ILE A 59 -6.34 -20.31 1.59
N PRO A 60 -7.03 -20.99 0.68
CA PRO A 60 -8.21 -21.79 1.04
C PRO A 60 -7.84 -23.05 1.89
N PRO A 61 -8.70 -23.48 2.83
CA PRO A 61 -9.90 -22.77 3.26
C PRO A 61 -9.55 -21.51 4.05
N VAL A 62 -10.24 -20.40 3.75
CA VAL A 62 -10.00 -19.15 4.49
C VAL A 62 -10.29 -19.39 5.95
N ALA A 63 -9.32 -19.12 6.82
CA ALA A 63 -9.45 -19.34 8.25
C ALA A 63 -10.64 -18.52 8.81
N PRO A 64 -11.42 -19.09 9.74
CA PRO A 64 -12.53 -18.36 10.38
C PRO A 64 -12.03 -17.21 11.29
N THR A 65 -10.73 -17.19 11.58
CA THR A 65 -10.12 -16.11 12.39
C THR A 65 -10.23 -14.78 11.64
N PRO A 66 -10.80 -13.74 12.25
CA PRO A 66 -10.91 -12.45 11.62
C PRO A 66 -9.55 -11.92 11.17
N HIS A 67 -9.41 -11.63 9.89
CA HIS A 67 -8.26 -10.95 9.34
C HIS A 67 -8.69 -9.54 8.92
N TRP A 68 -7.86 -8.56 9.17
CA TRP A 68 -8.22 -7.16 8.94
C TRP A 68 -8.51 -6.79 7.48
N TRP A 69 -8.09 -7.61 6.51
CA TRP A 69 -8.40 -7.42 5.08
C TRP A 69 -9.53 -8.30 4.54
N HIS A 70 -10.23 -9.06 5.40
CA HIS A 70 -11.39 -9.87 4.95
C HIS A 70 -12.51 -9.00 4.38
N SER A 71 -12.74 -7.81 4.94
CA SER A 71 -13.72 -6.87 4.40
C SER A 71 -13.35 -6.41 2.99
N THR A 72 -12.06 -6.08 2.77
CA THR A 72 -11.58 -5.69 1.44
C THR A 72 -11.77 -6.83 0.43
N LEU A 73 -11.51 -8.08 0.84
CA LEU A 73 -11.75 -9.25 0.00
C LEU A 73 -13.24 -9.42 -0.33
N ALA A 74 -14.11 -9.31 0.68
CA ALA A 74 -15.56 -9.43 0.52
C ALA A 74 -16.14 -8.39 -0.47
N ASP A 75 -15.50 -7.21 -0.53
CA ASP A 75 -15.86 -6.13 -1.46
C ASP A 75 -15.18 -6.24 -2.84
N GLY A 76 -14.58 -7.39 -3.15
CA GLY A 76 -13.97 -7.66 -4.46
C GLY A 76 -12.50 -7.31 -4.60
N GLY A 77 -11.79 -7.04 -3.50
CA GLY A 77 -10.35 -6.76 -3.52
C GLY A 77 -9.98 -5.29 -3.78
N GLY A 78 -8.73 -5.02 -4.14
CA GLY A 78 -8.18 -3.70 -4.45
C GLY A 78 -7.24 -3.15 -3.37
N LEU A 79 -6.95 -1.85 -3.45
CA LEU A 79 -6.10 -1.16 -2.48
C LEU A 79 -6.67 -1.30 -1.05
N ALA A 80 -5.84 -1.76 -0.13
CA ALA A 80 -6.27 -2.07 1.24
C ALA A 80 -5.49 -1.31 2.30
N ASP A 81 -4.16 -1.25 2.18
CA ASP A 81 -3.29 -0.76 3.24
C ASP A 81 -1.94 -0.30 2.67
N PHE A 82 -1.09 0.30 3.49
CA PHE A 82 0.27 0.64 3.09
C PHE A 82 1.23 0.64 4.27
N CYS A 83 2.47 0.28 3.99
CA CYS A 83 3.56 0.24 4.95
C CYS A 83 4.48 1.44 4.76
N ALA A 84 4.92 2.05 5.85
CA ALA A 84 5.95 3.07 5.83
C ALA A 84 7.31 2.50 6.30
N VAL A 85 8.37 2.94 5.64
CA VAL A 85 9.76 2.64 6.04
C VAL A 85 10.30 3.77 6.93
N SER A 86 10.95 3.38 8.03
CA SER A 86 11.55 4.30 8.99
C SER A 86 12.98 3.86 9.34
N ASP A 87 13.80 4.81 9.76
CA ASP A 87 15.11 4.54 10.38
C ASP A 87 14.97 4.03 11.82
N ASP A 88 13.90 4.46 12.50
CA ASP A 88 13.59 4.11 13.88
C ASP A 88 12.09 3.86 14.01
N MET A 89 11.71 2.60 13.87
CA MET A 89 10.30 2.20 13.92
C MET A 89 9.68 2.50 15.29
N ASP A 90 10.43 2.33 16.37
CA ASP A 90 9.88 2.50 17.73
C ASP A 90 9.57 3.99 17.98
N ALA A 91 10.45 4.90 17.55
CA ALA A 91 10.21 6.34 17.61
C ALA A 91 9.02 6.79 16.74
N GLU A 92 8.85 6.22 15.54
CA GLU A 92 7.72 6.55 14.67
C GLU A 92 6.39 6.04 15.24
N VAL A 93 6.37 4.80 15.72
CA VAL A 93 5.19 4.23 16.39
C VAL A 93 4.75 5.11 17.56
N GLU A 94 5.70 5.56 18.39
CA GLU A 94 5.40 6.42 19.50
C GLU A 94 4.92 7.81 19.07
N ALA A 95 5.49 8.39 18.03
CA ALA A 95 5.06 9.67 17.46
C ALA A 95 3.60 9.58 16.98
N PHE A 96 3.26 8.52 16.25
CA PHE A 96 1.88 8.30 15.78
C PHE A 96 0.91 8.01 16.92
N ARG A 97 1.31 7.24 17.94
CA ARG A 97 0.50 7.03 19.15
C ARG A 97 0.24 8.34 19.91
N HIS A 98 1.28 9.15 20.09
CA HIS A 98 1.15 10.47 20.71
C HIS A 98 0.20 11.37 19.94
N ALA A 99 0.19 11.26 18.61
CA ALA A 99 -0.74 11.97 17.73
C ALA A 99 -2.18 11.43 17.77
N GLY A 100 -2.43 10.32 18.46
CA GLY A 100 -3.75 9.71 18.62
C GLY A 100 -4.06 8.54 17.70
N ALA A 101 -3.06 7.98 17.01
CA ALA A 101 -3.25 6.75 16.24
C ALA A 101 -3.23 5.52 17.14
N ALA A 102 -4.17 4.61 16.96
CA ALA A 102 -4.25 3.35 17.72
C ALA A 102 -3.32 2.29 17.11
N ILE A 103 -2.01 2.48 17.26
CA ILE A 103 -1.02 1.51 16.79
C ILE A 103 -0.74 0.50 17.90
N GLY A 104 -0.93 -0.79 17.57
CA GLY A 104 -0.72 -1.89 18.49
C GLY A 104 0.75 -2.12 18.86
N ALA A 105 0.98 -3.06 19.78
CA ALA A 105 2.33 -3.46 20.16
C ALA A 105 3.05 -4.09 18.96
N PRO A 106 4.36 -3.81 18.76
CA PRO A 106 5.14 -4.49 17.72
C PRO A 106 5.16 -6.00 17.96
N PHE A 107 5.06 -6.76 16.86
CA PHE A 107 5.10 -8.23 16.89
C PHE A 107 5.92 -8.79 15.73
N GLU A 108 6.52 -9.96 15.94
CA GLU A 108 7.32 -10.61 14.92
C GLU A 108 6.43 -11.27 13.86
N MET A 109 6.85 -11.10 12.63
CA MET A 109 6.25 -11.70 11.44
C MET A 109 7.30 -12.42 10.62
N SER A 110 6.84 -13.36 9.82
CA SER A 110 7.71 -14.04 8.88
C SER A 110 6.99 -14.43 7.59
N ARG A 111 7.77 -14.67 6.56
CA ARG A 111 7.34 -15.21 5.29
C ARG A 111 8.31 -16.30 4.85
N GLU A 112 7.79 -17.39 4.38
CA GLU A 112 8.58 -18.45 3.76
C GLU A 112 8.53 -18.24 2.24
N ARG A 113 9.71 -18.08 1.65
CA ARG A 113 9.88 -17.98 0.19
C ARG A 113 9.66 -19.34 -0.47
N PRO A 114 9.42 -19.39 -1.81
CA PRO A 114 9.28 -20.66 -2.54
C PRO A 114 10.48 -21.60 -2.44
N ASP A 115 11.68 -21.06 -2.17
CA ASP A 115 12.93 -21.83 -1.96
C ASP A 115 13.10 -22.32 -0.52
N GLY A 116 12.10 -22.11 0.36
CA GLY A 116 12.13 -22.49 1.77
C GLY A 116 12.86 -21.51 2.69
N TYR A 117 13.43 -20.44 2.17
CA TYR A 117 14.11 -19.44 2.99
C TYR A 117 13.10 -18.60 3.79
N ARG A 118 13.31 -18.50 5.10
CA ARG A 118 12.45 -17.76 6.01
C ARG A 118 12.96 -16.34 6.20
N LEU A 119 12.16 -15.38 5.83
CA LEU A 119 12.34 -13.97 6.09
C LEU A 119 11.64 -13.57 7.38
N VAL A 120 12.26 -12.71 8.19
CA VAL A 120 11.73 -12.30 9.50
C VAL A 120 11.79 -10.78 9.62
N TRP A 121 10.73 -10.19 10.16
CA TRP A 121 10.61 -8.77 10.46
C TRP A 121 9.67 -8.52 11.63
N THR A 122 9.71 -7.32 12.20
CA THR A 122 8.72 -6.85 13.16
C THR A 122 7.74 -5.92 12.46
N LEU A 123 6.45 -6.06 12.76
CA LEU A 123 5.40 -5.13 12.36
C LEU A 123 4.82 -4.38 13.56
N ALA A 124 4.37 -3.15 13.35
CA ALA A 124 3.45 -2.44 14.22
C ALA A 124 2.30 -1.92 13.35
N VAL A 125 1.08 -2.31 13.68
CA VAL A 125 -0.09 -2.11 12.84
C VAL A 125 -1.16 -1.29 13.56
N THR A 126 -1.95 -0.54 12.80
CA THR A 126 -3.12 0.17 13.31
C THR A 126 -4.22 -0.83 13.66
N GLU A 127 -4.81 -0.73 14.86
CA GLU A 127 -5.79 -1.69 15.38
C GLU A 127 -7.24 -1.24 15.23
N ASP A 128 -7.48 0.04 14.91
CA ASP A 128 -8.82 0.62 14.77
C ASP A 128 -9.26 0.80 13.30
N ALA A 129 -10.35 1.51 13.09
CA ALA A 129 -10.91 1.82 11.77
C ALA A 129 -10.01 2.68 10.87
N ARG A 130 -8.88 3.20 11.39
CA ARG A 130 -7.90 3.97 10.61
C ARG A 130 -6.85 3.11 9.91
N ARG A 131 -7.01 1.79 9.95
CA ARG A 131 -6.20 0.89 9.12
C ARG A 131 -6.36 1.24 7.64
N GLY A 132 -5.23 1.39 6.94
CA GLY A 132 -5.20 1.91 5.57
C GLY A 132 -5.30 3.43 5.46
N ILE A 133 -5.57 4.15 6.57
CA ILE A 133 -5.49 5.61 6.65
C ILE A 133 -4.15 6.03 7.27
N THR A 134 -3.79 5.44 8.41
CA THR A 134 -2.43 5.53 8.97
C THR A 134 -1.59 4.34 8.49
N PRO A 135 -0.29 4.53 8.25
CA PRO A 135 0.56 3.42 7.82
C PRO A 135 0.73 2.37 8.90
N PHE A 136 1.02 1.15 8.52
CA PHE A 136 1.73 0.25 9.40
C PHE A 136 3.24 0.36 9.18
N PHE A 137 4.03 -0.14 10.14
CA PHE A 137 5.47 0.03 10.17
C PHE A 137 6.16 -1.32 10.13
N ILE A 138 7.34 -1.36 9.50
CA ILE A 138 8.15 -2.56 9.37
C ILE A 138 9.59 -2.29 9.78
N ARG A 139 10.18 -3.24 10.52
CA ARG A 139 11.60 -3.32 10.81
C ARG A 139 12.11 -4.70 10.42
N ASP A 140 12.95 -4.75 9.39
CA ASP A 140 13.53 -6.00 8.90
C ASP A 140 14.56 -6.56 9.90
N HIS A 141 14.50 -7.87 10.18
CA HIS A 141 15.53 -8.64 10.88
C HIS A 141 16.46 -9.34 9.88
N THR A 142 15.87 -9.93 8.85
CA THR A 142 16.62 -10.36 7.66
C THR A 142 16.87 -9.15 6.76
N PRO A 143 17.97 -9.11 6.01
CA PRO A 143 18.26 -7.99 5.12
C PRO A 143 17.09 -7.67 4.19
N ARG A 144 16.75 -6.39 4.05
CA ARG A 144 15.66 -5.93 3.18
C ARG A 144 15.80 -6.43 1.74
N ASP A 145 17.04 -6.52 1.26
CA ASP A 145 17.37 -6.98 -0.10
C ASP A 145 16.92 -8.42 -0.34
N GLU A 146 16.86 -9.23 0.70
CA GLU A 146 16.37 -10.61 0.62
C GLU A 146 14.85 -10.66 0.64
N ARG A 147 14.18 -9.72 1.32
CA ARG A 147 12.72 -9.59 1.32
C ARG A 147 12.20 -9.12 -0.04
N VAL A 148 12.92 -8.18 -0.67
CA VAL A 148 12.67 -7.71 -2.04
C VAL A 148 14.01 -7.61 -2.75
N PRO A 149 14.45 -8.65 -3.50
CA PRO A 149 15.76 -8.69 -4.16
C PRO A 149 16.03 -7.50 -5.07
N ARG A 150 17.32 -7.08 -5.16
CA ARG A 150 17.71 -5.89 -5.93
C ARG A 150 17.45 -5.98 -7.41
N ASP A 151 17.64 -7.15 -8.00
CA ASP A 151 17.38 -7.41 -9.41
C ASP A 151 15.88 -7.38 -9.76
N GLU A 152 15.02 -7.57 -8.77
CA GLU A 152 13.57 -7.41 -8.85
C GLU A 152 13.12 -5.97 -8.58
N ARG A 153 13.95 -5.16 -7.90
CA ARG A 153 13.67 -3.73 -7.63
C ARG A 153 14.08 -2.82 -8.77
N VAL A 154 15.07 -3.23 -9.54
CA VAL A 154 15.51 -2.50 -10.72
C VAL A 154 15.00 -3.27 -11.93
N PRO A 155 13.81 -2.94 -12.44
CA PRO A 155 13.30 -3.61 -13.62
C PRO A 155 14.31 -3.40 -14.74
N ARG A 156 14.89 -4.47 -15.23
CA ARG A 156 15.59 -4.42 -16.51
C ARG A 156 14.58 -3.91 -17.52
N ALA A 157 15.01 -3.11 -18.48
CA ALA A 157 14.16 -2.52 -19.52
C ALA A 157 13.27 -3.54 -20.29
N ARG A 158 13.43 -4.82 -20.03
CA ARG A 158 12.67 -5.95 -20.57
C ARG A 158 11.52 -6.44 -19.68
N THR A 159 11.44 -6.00 -18.43
CA THR A 159 10.56 -6.62 -17.43
C THR A 159 9.27 -5.88 -17.20
N HIS A 160 9.24 -4.58 -17.40
CA HIS A 160 7.98 -3.83 -17.39
C HIS A 160 7.73 -3.31 -18.82
N ARG A 161 6.81 -3.93 -19.54
CA ARG A 161 6.52 -3.58 -20.94
C ARG A 161 5.69 -2.30 -20.99
N ASN A 162 4.87 -1.82 -21.00
CA ASN A 162 3.99 -0.64 -21.07
C ASN A 162 4.56 0.65 -20.44
N GLY A 163 5.89 0.88 -20.55
CA GLY A 163 6.50 2.07 -19.96
C GLY A 163 6.67 2.04 -18.44
N ALA A 164 6.31 0.94 -17.77
CA ALA A 164 6.52 0.77 -16.34
C ALA A 164 8.00 0.49 -15.98
N ALA A 165 8.89 0.34 -16.95
CA ALA A 165 10.32 0.24 -16.71
C ALA A 165 10.83 1.48 -15.96
N GLY A 166 11.46 1.28 -14.79
CA GLY A 166 11.90 2.37 -13.92
C GLY A 166 10.75 3.08 -13.19
N ALA A 167 9.54 2.50 -13.18
CA ALA A 167 8.43 3.06 -12.44
C ALA A 167 8.77 3.19 -10.95
N ARG A 168 8.19 4.21 -10.35
CA ARG A 168 8.30 4.50 -8.91
C ARG A 168 6.97 4.97 -8.38
N VAL A 169 6.75 4.80 -7.08
CA VAL A 169 5.57 5.37 -6.42
C VAL A 169 5.70 6.90 -6.43
N LEU A 170 4.72 7.57 -6.99
CA LEU A 170 4.63 9.03 -6.94
C LEU A 170 3.74 9.47 -5.78
N ALA A 171 2.49 8.98 -5.76
CA ALA A 171 1.51 9.38 -4.76
C ALA A 171 0.57 8.23 -4.39
N LEU A 172 0.13 8.24 -3.13
CA LEU A 172 -0.96 7.42 -2.62
C LEU A 172 -2.06 8.36 -2.10
N ALA A 173 -3.25 8.26 -2.69
CA ALA A 173 -4.42 9.01 -2.24
C ALA A 173 -5.27 8.15 -1.32
N ILE A 174 -5.65 8.69 -0.17
CA ILE A 174 -6.47 8.06 0.87
C ILE A 174 -7.74 8.88 1.04
N GLY A 175 -8.89 8.25 0.88
CA GLY A 175 -10.18 8.86 1.20
C GLY A 175 -10.53 8.67 2.67
N GLU A 176 -11.05 9.70 3.34
CA GLU A 176 -11.36 9.67 4.77
C GLU A 176 -12.61 10.48 5.11
N THR A 177 -13.44 9.95 5.99
CA THR A 177 -14.64 10.63 6.53
C THR A 177 -14.32 11.52 7.72
N GLU A 178 -13.43 11.07 8.61
CA GLU A 178 -12.96 11.84 9.77
C GLU A 178 -11.69 12.63 9.42
N PHE A 179 -11.75 13.36 8.32
CA PHE A 179 -10.60 14.04 7.71
C PHE A 179 -9.77 14.88 8.70
N ASP A 180 -10.42 15.71 9.52
CA ASP A 180 -9.69 16.58 10.46
C ASP A 180 -8.94 15.81 11.55
N ALA A 181 -9.50 14.69 12.01
CA ALA A 181 -8.83 13.82 12.99
C ALA A 181 -7.61 13.14 12.34
N ALA A 182 -7.76 12.57 11.16
CA ALA A 182 -6.67 11.94 10.44
C ALA A 182 -5.56 12.94 10.04
N ARG A 183 -5.95 14.13 9.53
CA ARG A 183 -5.00 15.22 9.25
C ARG A 183 -4.17 15.58 10.47
N ARG A 184 -4.81 15.76 11.62
CA ARG A 184 -4.11 16.10 12.87
C ARG A 184 -3.09 15.03 13.27
N ILE A 185 -3.43 13.75 13.12
CA ILE A 185 -2.50 12.65 13.40
C ILE A 185 -1.23 12.82 12.56
N TYR A 186 -1.36 13.04 11.25
CA TYR A 186 -0.21 13.23 10.39
C TYR A 186 0.57 14.51 10.71
N GLU A 187 -0.10 15.62 10.96
CA GLU A 187 0.56 16.89 11.27
C GLU A 187 1.38 16.80 12.56
N VAL A 188 0.83 16.18 13.60
CA VAL A 188 1.53 15.99 14.88
C VAL A 188 2.67 14.96 14.75
N ALA A 189 2.41 13.79 14.14
CA ALA A 189 3.40 12.74 14.02
C ALA A 189 4.58 13.16 13.11
N LEU A 190 4.32 13.92 12.05
CA LEU A 190 5.36 14.39 11.12
C LEU A 190 5.98 15.75 11.54
N GLY A 191 5.41 16.42 12.56
CA GLY A 191 5.88 17.72 13.02
C GLY A 191 5.75 18.83 11.98
N ARG A 192 4.76 18.76 11.08
CA ARG A 192 4.56 19.72 9.98
C ARG A 192 3.12 19.76 9.50
N THR A 193 2.69 20.92 9.02
CA THR A 193 1.37 21.10 8.40
C THR A 193 1.35 20.50 6.99
N GLY A 194 0.23 19.87 6.63
CA GLY A 194 -0.01 19.39 5.28
C GLY A 194 -0.25 20.53 4.28
N GLU A 195 0.22 20.38 3.06
CA GLU A 195 -0.05 21.31 1.96
C GLU A 195 -1.42 21.01 1.35
N THR A 196 -2.20 22.04 1.07
CA THR A 196 -3.52 21.88 0.43
C THR A 196 -3.40 21.22 -0.94
N VAL A 197 -4.29 20.27 -1.21
CA VAL A 197 -4.41 19.61 -2.52
C VAL A 197 -5.87 19.49 -2.92
N GLU A 198 -6.15 19.70 -4.20
CA GLU A 198 -7.46 19.46 -4.81
C GLU A 198 -7.36 18.33 -5.84
N ARG A 199 -8.32 17.42 -5.78
CA ARG A 199 -8.45 16.25 -6.67
C ARG A 199 -9.87 16.19 -7.22
N ALA A 200 -10.18 17.18 -8.09
CA ALA A 200 -11.48 17.28 -8.75
C ALA A 200 -11.83 16.00 -9.54
N ASP A 201 -10.82 15.30 -10.09
CA ASP A 201 -10.95 14.01 -10.79
C ASP A 201 -11.42 12.87 -9.88
N LEU A 202 -11.19 12.97 -8.57
CA LEU A 202 -11.68 12.05 -7.55
C LEU A 202 -12.92 12.57 -6.81
N GLY A 203 -13.28 13.85 -7.04
CA GLY A 203 -14.35 14.55 -6.32
C GLY A 203 -13.99 14.82 -4.87
N GLY A 204 -12.76 15.30 -4.61
CA GLY A 204 -12.28 15.58 -3.28
C GLY A 204 -11.18 16.64 -3.20
N ALA A 205 -10.94 17.08 -1.96
CA ALA A 205 -9.87 17.99 -1.59
C ALA A 205 -9.33 17.61 -0.20
N GLY A 206 -8.15 18.10 0.12
CA GLY A 206 -7.55 17.82 1.42
C GLY A 206 -6.14 18.34 1.55
N VAL A 207 -5.27 17.51 2.10
CA VAL A 207 -3.86 17.85 2.30
C VAL A 207 -2.93 16.76 1.76
N ARG A 208 -1.72 17.16 1.41
CA ARG A 208 -0.65 16.25 1.04
C ARG A 208 0.55 16.40 1.96
N PHE A 209 1.25 15.31 2.15
CA PHE A 209 2.50 15.21 2.90
C PHE A 209 3.55 14.52 2.05
N MET A 210 4.77 15.03 2.05
CA MET A 210 5.90 14.31 1.45
C MET A 210 6.46 13.33 2.49
N ILE A 211 6.46 12.03 2.18
CA ILE A 211 7.07 10.98 3.00
C ILE A 211 8.27 10.45 2.22
N GLY A 212 9.46 10.98 2.51
CA GLY A 212 10.63 10.76 1.67
C GLY A 212 10.35 11.23 0.22
N PRO A 213 10.53 10.38 -0.79
CA PRO A 213 10.25 10.74 -2.19
C PRO A 213 8.78 10.60 -2.59
N HIS A 214 7.91 10.11 -1.70
CA HIS A 214 6.52 9.78 -2.01
C HIS A 214 5.57 10.83 -1.47
N GLU A 215 4.52 11.12 -2.22
CA GLU A 215 3.43 11.98 -1.79
C GLU A 215 2.29 11.14 -1.20
N LEU A 216 1.87 11.47 0.00
CA LEU A 216 0.65 10.95 0.62
C LEU A 216 -0.42 12.03 0.59
N GLN A 217 -1.54 11.75 -0.04
CA GLN A 217 -2.71 12.64 -0.10
C GLN A 217 -3.79 12.11 0.84
N LEU A 218 -4.22 12.92 1.79
CA LEU A 218 -5.38 12.65 2.63
C LEU A 218 -6.53 13.53 2.15
N LEU A 219 -7.63 12.92 1.73
CA LEU A 219 -8.70 13.59 0.99
C LEU A 219 -10.07 13.38 1.64
N ALA A 220 -10.82 14.47 1.79
CA ALA A 220 -12.25 14.44 2.07
C ALA A 220 -13.07 14.57 0.78
N PRO A 221 -14.28 13.99 0.71
CA PRO A 221 -15.15 14.14 -0.45
C PRO A 221 -15.70 15.58 -0.55
N THR A 222 -15.64 16.17 -1.73
CA THR A 222 -16.27 17.45 -2.06
C THR A 222 -17.44 17.28 -3.03
N ASP A 223 -17.51 16.14 -3.71
CA ASP A 223 -18.60 15.74 -4.60
C ASP A 223 -19.23 14.42 -4.09
N PRO A 224 -20.54 14.43 -3.72
CA PRO A 224 -21.21 13.22 -3.26
C PRO A 224 -21.32 12.12 -4.32
N ALA A 225 -21.18 12.46 -5.61
CA ALA A 225 -21.10 11.52 -6.72
C ALA A 225 -19.65 11.15 -7.09
N GLY A 226 -18.65 11.76 -6.47
CA GLY A 226 -17.24 11.54 -6.71
C GLY A 226 -16.74 10.13 -6.31
N ALA A 227 -15.56 9.78 -6.79
CA ALA A 227 -14.95 8.47 -6.52
C ALA A 227 -14.69 8.26 -5.02
N ILE A 228 -14.22 9.31 -4.32
CA ILE A 228 -13.99 9.28 -2.86
C ILE A 228 -15.30 8.99 -2.13
N ALA A 229 -16.36 9.75 -2.40
CA ALA A 229 -17.64 9.57 -1.72
C ALA A 229 -18.23 8.17 -1.96
N ARG A 230 -18.10 7.62 -3.17
CA ARG A 230 -18.52 6.23 -3.46
C ARG A 230 -17.70 5.24 -2.65
N ARG A 231 -16.38 5.37 -2.61
CA ARG A 231 -15.49 4.47 -1.86
C ARG A 231 -15.82 4.49 -0.37
N LEU A 232 -15.98 5.67 0.22
CA LEU A 232 -16.28 5.82 1.64
C LEU A 232 -17.60 5.16 2.05
N ARG A 233 -18.63 5.21 1.18
CA ARG A 233 -19.90 4.52 1.45
C ARG A 233 -19.79 3.01 1.43
N THR A 234 -18.88 2.43 0.67
CA THR A 234 -18.74 0.98 0.53
C THR A 234 -17.73 0.37 1.49
N ARG A 235 -16.64 1.08 1.79
CA ARG A 235 -15.48 0.50 2.51
C ARG A 235 -14.97 1.36 3.67
N GLY A 236 -15.55 2.55 3.89
CA GLY A 236 -14.97 3.50 4.84
C GLY A 236 -13.64 4.10 4.36
N GLY A 237 -12.90 4.70 5.29
CA GLY A 237 -11.59 5.30 5.01
C GLY A 237 -10.57 4.26 4.55
N SER A 238 -9.88 4.55 3.44
CA SER A 238 -8.92 3.60 2.84
C SER A 238 -8.14 4.24 1.69
N PRO A 239 -7.04 3.61 1.24
CA PRO A 239 -6.38 3.96 -0.01
C PRO A 239 -7.37 3.88 -1.18
N ILE A 240 -7.40 4.93 -2.01
CA ILE A 240 -8.34 5.04 -3.12
C ILE A 240 -7.67 5.02 -4.48
N GLU A 241 -6.47 5.58 -4.57
CA GLU A 241 -5.71 5.63 -5.82
C GLU A 241 -4.21 5.57 -5.54
N LEU A 242 -3.51 4.83 -6.37
CA LEU A 242 -2.06 4.82 -6.46
C LEU A 242 -1.64 5.47 -7.78
N THR A 243 -0.76 6.46 -7.70
CA THR A 243 -0.11 7.04 -8.87
C THR A 243 1.32 6.52 -8.98
N LEU A 244 1.66 5.94 -10.12
CA LEU A 244 3.01 5.50 -10.48
C LEU A 244 3.59 6.44 -11.53
N ARG A 245 4.81 6.95 -11.29
CA ARG A 245 5.55 7.71 -12.29
C ARG A 245 6.36 6.75 -13.16
N THR A 246 6.27 6.90 -14.46
CA THR A 246 7.07 6.16 -15.44
C THR A 246 8.20 7.02 -16.00
N ALA A 247 9.30 6.39 -16.44
CA ALA A 247 10.47 7.09 -16.98
C ALA A 247 10.27 7.61 -18.42
N GLY A 248 9.13 7.42 -18.96
CA GLY A 248 8.74 7.80 -20.32
C GLY A 248 7.90 6.70 -20.91
N GLY A 249 6.66 6.96 -21.18
CA GLY A 249 5.79 5.92 -21.67
C GLY A 249 4.32 6.26 -21.56
N TRP A 250 3.53 5.24 -21.54
CA TRP A 250 2.09 5.36 -21.48
C TRP A 250 1.62 6.05 -20.19
N ARG A 251 0.68 6.95 -20.34
CA ARG A 251 0.01 7.65 -19.22
C ARG A 251 -1.47 7.34 -19.27
N GLY A 252 -2.08 7.25 -18.11
CA GLY A 252 -3.50 6.99 -17.98
C GLY A 252 -3.81 6.03 -16.84
N MET A 253 -5.08 5.70 -16.70
CA MET A 253 -5.54 4.76 -15.69
C MET A 253 -5.48 3.33 -16.24
N LEU A 254 -4.95 2.41 -15.44
CA LEU A 254 -4.97 0.99 -15.76
C LEU A 254 -6.39 0.45 -15.65
N ASP A 255 -6.67 -0.60 -16.43
CA ASP A 255 -7.96 -1.29 -16.39
C ASP A 255 -8.22 -1.89 -14.99
N ALA A 256 -9.38 -1.54 -14.42
CA ALA A 256 -9.73 -1.95 -13.05
C ALA A 256 -9.95 -3.47 -12.92
N ALA A 257 -10.36 -4.15 -14.00
CA ALA A 257 -10.49 -5.61 -13.99
C ALA A 257 -9.11 -6.27 -13.88
N GLY A 258 -8.15 -5.82 -14.69
CA GLY A 258 -6.77 -6.32 -14.66
C GLY A 258 -5.99 -5.93 -13.39
N THR A 259 -6.39 -4.87 -12.69
CA THR A 259 -5.81 -4.47 -11.40
C THR A 259 -6.57 -4.98 -10.19
N HIS A 260 -7.55 -5.88 -10.37
CA HIS A 260 -8.35 -6.47 -9.29
C HIS A 260 -9.02 -5.41 -8.39
N GLY A 261 -9.57 -4.35 -9.01
CA GLY A 261 -10.25 -3.26 -8.30
C GLY A 261 -9.32 -2.21 -7.70
N ALA A 262 -8.01 -2.32 -7.85
CA ALA A 262 -7.08 -1.27 -7.46
C ALA A 262 -7.05 -0.16 -8.53
N ARG A 263 -7.36 1.08 -8.13
CA ARG A 263 -7.24 2.24 -9.03
C ARG A 263 -5.77 2.65 -9.12
N ILE A 264 -5.14 2.38 -10.25
CA ILE A 264 -3.72 2.69 -10.51
C ILE A 264 -3.63 3.62 -11.72
N VAL A 265 -2.97 4.76 -11.53
CA VAL A 265 -2.72 5.76 -12.56
C VAL A 265 -1.22 5.79 -12.89
N MET A 266 -0.90 5.76 -14.19
CA MET A 266 0.44 5.95 -14.71
C MET A 266 0.62 7.42 -15.12
N ALA A 267 1.62 8.13 -14.58
CA ALA A 267 1.84 9.58 -14.76
C ALA A 267 3.23 9.90 -15.35
#